data_89e6faf2b0cfb3fe79ca885826e1c1c2
#
_entry.id   89e6faf2b0cfb3fe79ca885826e1c1c2
#
_cell.length_a   1.000
_cell.length_b   1.000
_cell.length_c   1.000
_cell.angle_alpha   90.00
_cell.angle_beta   90.00
_cell.angle_gamma   90.00
#
_symmetry.space_group_name_H-M   'P 1'
#
loop_
_entity.id
_entity.type
_entity.pdbx_description
1 polymer ?
#
loop_
_entity_poly.entity_id
_entity_poly.type
_entity_poly.pdbx_seq_one_letter_code
_entity_poly.pdbx_strand_id
1 'polypeptide(L)'
;GGGALTLRSNELHFGQGGESIEDTAKILSTFADGFMLRTDSDKKIEDFKNYLSIPVINGLSPTSHPTQVLSDIFTVEEIKKKPISKLNITWIGDCNNVLNSLIAASVKFNFKLNIGCPNKYGPKKNIFEFVKKNNKKIHIFNDAIKAVNNADVIFSDKVISLNDKVNKKKKIFQFKNFRITFELMNYAKNDCIFLHCLPRGT
;
A
#
# COMPACT_ATOMS: atom_id res chain seq x y z
N GLY A 1 -13.03 1.02 -24.25
CA GLY A 1 -12.09 1.90 -23.69
C GLY A 1 -12.64 3.29 -23.50
N GLY A 2 -12.15 4.00 -22.47
CA GLY A 2 -12.41 5.42 -22.24
C GLY A 2 -11.23 6.29 -22.66
N GLY A 3 -11.42 7.60 -22.70
CA GLY A 3 -10.37 8.61 -22.81
C GLY A 3 -9.77 8.92 -21.42
N ALA A 4 -8.49 9.26 -21.37
CA ALA A 4 -7.86 9.73 -20.14
C ALA A 4 -7.31 11.15 -20.36
N LEU A 5 -7.62 12.06 -19.42
CA LEU A 5 -7.03 13.39 -19.33
C LEU A 5 -6.10 13.43 -18.13
N THR A 6 -4.84 13.81 -18.35
CA THR A 6 -3.87 13.98 -17.27
C THR A 6 -3.69 15.46 -16.97
N LEU A 7 -3.94 15.84 -15.72
CA LEU A 7 -3.74 17.19 -15.21
C LEU A 7 -2.57 17.18 -14.21
N ARG A 8 -1.63 18.09 -14.38
CA ARG A 8 -0.51 18.30 -13.45
C ARG A 8 -0.90 19.35 -12.41
N SER A 9 -0.31 19.28 -11.24
CA SER A 9 -0.60 20.21 -10.14
C SER A 9 -0.35 21.68 -10.48
N ASN A 10 0.56 21.97 -11.38
CA ASN A 10 0.83 23.33 -11.87
C ASN A 10 -0.15 23.81 -12.97
N GLU A 11 -0.95 22.90 -13.54
CA GLU A 11 -2.04 23.20 -14.49
C GLU A 11 -3.37 23.46 -13.77
N LEU A 12 -3.42 23.05 -12.51
CA LEU A 12 -4.55 23.29 -11.61
C LEU A 12 -4.17 24.47 -10.72
N HIS A 13 -4.83 25.62 -10.88
CA HIS A 13 -4.54 26.85 -10.17
C HIS A 13 -4.88 26.80 -8.67
N PHE A 14 -4.44 25.76 -7.95
CA PHE A 14 -4.72 25.59 -6.53
C PHE A 14 -3.88 26.53 -5.65
N GLY A 15 -4.54 27.29 -4.79
CA GLY A 15 -3.95 27.71 -3.52
C GLY A 15 -3.16 29.01 -3.46
N GLN A 16 -2.97 29.77 -4.55
CA GLN A 16 -2.32 31.09 -4.54
C GLN A 16 -3.21 32.14 -5.24
N GLY A 17 -4.39 32.41 -4.63
CA GLY A 17 -5.39 33.30 -5.26
C GLY A 17 -6.14 32.64 -6.41
N GLY A 18 -6.01 31.32 -6.57
CA GLY A 18 -6.63 30.52 -7.61
C GLY A 18 -7.95 29.87 -7.16
N GLU A 19 -8.41 28.93 -7.95
CA GLU A 19 -9.68 28.23 -7.76
C GLU A 19 -9.70 27.44 -6.44
N SER A 20 -10.87 27.36 -5.81
CA SER A 20 -11.09 26.48 -4.67
C SER A 20 -11.14 25.01 -5.12
N ILE A 21 -10.84 24.06 -4.21
CA ILE A 21 -11.02 22.63 -4.47
C ILE A 21 -12.48 22.35 -4.83
N GLU A 22 -13.43 23.06 -4.21
CA GLU A 22 -14.85 22.92 -4.48
C GLU A 22 -15.22 23.29 -5.93
N ASP A 23 -14.76 24.42 -6.42
CA ASP A 23 -15.06 24.88 -7.78
C ASP A 23 -14.44 23.96 -8.81
N THR A 24 -13.15 23.59 -8.63
CA THR A 24 -12.48 22.64 -9.50
C THR A 24 -13.16 21.27 -9.51
N ALA A 25 -13.59 20.77 -8.36
CA ALA A 25 -14.29 19.50 -8.26
C ALA A 25 -15.62 19.52 -9.00
N LYS A 26 -16.39 20.60 -8.86
CA LYS A 26 -17.66 20.80 -9.58
C LYS A 26 -17.44 20.81 -11.11
N ILE A 27 -16.43 21.54 -11.59
CA ILE A 27 -16.10 21.61 -13.01
C ILE A 27 -15.69 20.22 -13.52
N LEU A 28 -14.76 19.53 -12.84
CA LEU A 28 -14.30 18.20 -13.23
C LEU A 28 -15.46 17.19 -13.30
N SER A 29 -16.45 17.33 -12.42
CA SER A 29 -17.64 16.48 -12.42
C SER A 29 -18.54 16.66 -13.64
N THR A 30 -18.38 17.73 -14.42
CA THR A 30 -19.21 17.99 -15.61
C THR A 30 -18.70 17.28 -16.86
N PHE A 31 -17.43 16.90 -16.92
CA PHE A 31 -16.85 16.34 -18.14
C PHE A 31 -16.05 15.04 -17.93
N ALA A 32 -16.01 14.50 -16.72
CA ALA A 32 -15.34 13.24 -16.39
C ALA A 32 -16.29 12.27 -15.71
N ASP A 33 -16.08 10.95 -15.92
CA ASP A 33 -16.83 9.87 -15.28
C ASP A 33 -16.15 9.35 -14.01
N GLY A 34 -14.91 9.75 -13.76
CA GLY A 34 -14.13 9.37 -12.59
C GLY A 34 -12.88 10.21 -12.44
N PHE A 35 -12.40 10.36 -11.24
CA PHE A 35 -11.23 11.17 -10.90
C PHE A 35 -10.22 10.38 -10.10
N MET A 36 -8.99 10.23 -10.64
CA MET A 36 -7.88 9.63 -9.91
C MET A 36 -6.95 10.73 -9.39
N LEU A 37 -6.66 10.71 -8.09
CA LEU A 37 -5.74 11.66 -7.47
C LEU A 37 -4.54 10.95 -6.84
N ARG A 38 -3.34 11.34 -7.26
CA ARG A 38 -2.08 11.03 -6.56
C ARG A 38 -1.57 12.31 -5.90
N THR A 39 -1.41 12.28 -4.57
CA THR A 39 -1.13 13.48 -3.79
C THR A 39 -0.26 13.18 -2.55
N ASP A 40 0.39 14.20 -2.04
CA ASP A 40 1.13 14.21 -0.77
C ASP A 40 0.25 14.51 0.47
N SER A 41 -1.07 14.59 0.30
CA SER A 41 -2.03 14.94 1.37
C SER A 41 -3.27 14.08 1.32
N ASP A 42 -3.51 13.28 2.38
CA ASP A 42 -4.76 12.53 2.54
C ASP A 42 -5.97 13.46 2.62
N LYS A 43 -5.78 14.65 3.22
CA LYS A 43 -6.84 15.67 3.31
C LYS A 43 -7.32 16.13 1.94
N LYS A 44 -6.43 16.30 0.96
CA LYS A 44 -6.84 16.65 -0.42
C LYS A 44 -7.79 15.61 -1.02
N ILE A 45 -7.55 14.31 -0.77
CA ILE A 45 -8.45 13.25 -1.26
C ILE A 45 -9.82 13.36 -0.62
N GLU A 46 -9.88 13.61 0.70
CA GLU A 46 -11.14 13.82 1.42
C GLU A 46 -11.88 15.08 0.94
N ASP A 47 -11.15 16.18 0.72
CA ASP A 47 -11.73 17.42 0.23
C ASP A 47 -12.33 17.22 -1.17
N PHE A 48 -11.59 16.60 -2.12
CA PHE A 48 -12.14 16.28 -3.45
C PHE A 48 -13.34 15.33 -3.38
N LYS A 49 -13.28 14.30 -2.56
CA LYS A 49 -14.38 13.35 -2.36
C LYS A 49 -15.67 14.04 -1.90
N ASN A 50 -15.56 15.08 -1.09
CA ASN A 50 -16.71 15.80 -0.57
C ASN A 50 -17.42 16.67 -1.62
N TYR A 51 -16.71 17.13 -2.66
CA TYR A 51 -17.23 18.06 -3.66
C TYR A 51 -17.44 17.42 -5.05
N LEU A 52 -16.75 16.32 -5.36
CA LEU A 52 -16.96 15.60 -6.62
C LEU A 52 -18.26 14.78 -6.58
N SER A 53 -19.05 14.86 -7.62
CA SER A 53 -20.21 13.99 -7.86
C SER A 53 -19.86 12.70 -8.59
N ILE A 54 -18.60 12.53 -9.01
CA ILE A 54 -18.05 11.34 -9.68
C ILE A 54 -17.14 10.55 -8.74
N PRO A 55 -16.89 9.25 -8.99
CA PRO A 55 -16.01 8.44 -8.15
C PRO A 55 -14.59 9.00 -8.05
N VAL A 56 -14.05 9.00 -6.83
CA VAL A 56 -12.65 9.38 -6.56
C VAL A 56 -11.81 8.14 -6.30
N ILE A 57 -10.72 7.98 -7.05
CA ILE A 57 -9.76 6.89 -6.91
C ILE A 57 -8.47 7.46 -6.28
N ASN A 58 -8.08 6.90 -5.13
CA ASN A 58 -6.78 7.21 -4.55
C ASN A 58 -5.66 6.52 -5.35
N GLY A 59 -4.94 7.26 -6.18
CA GLY A 59 -3.80 6.77 -6.97
C GLY A 59 -2.52 6.56 -6.15
N LEU A 60 -2.37 7.27 -5.05
CA LEU A 60 -1.39 7.16 -3.96
C LEU A 60 -1.53 8.37 -3.05
N SER A 61 -1.44 8.14 -1.74
CA SER A 61 -1.35 9.17 -0.72
C SER A 61 -0.28 8.82 0.33
N PRO A 62 0.03 9.73 1.28
CA PRO A 62 1.00 9.45 2.34
C PRO A 62 0.68 8.22 3.18
N THR A 63 -0.60 7.90 3.38
CA THR A 63 -1.04 6.80 4.25
C THR A 63 -1.51 5.56 3.49
N SER A 64 -1.77 5.64 2.17
CA SER A 64 -2.32 4.51 1.43
C SER A 64 -1.95 4.50 -0.06
N HIS A 65 -1.93 3.30 -0.65
CA HIS A 65 -1.72 3.06 -2.08
C HIS A 65 -2.63 1.91 -2.55
N PRO A 66 -3.95 2.11 -2.59
CA PRO A 66 -4.90 1.03 -2.88
C PRO A 66 -4.78 0.46 -4.28
N THR A 67 -4.47 1.30 -5.28
CA THR A 67 -4.31 0.85 -6.68
C THR A 67 -3.17 -0.14 -6.85
N GLN A 68 -2.04 0.05 -6.14
CA GLN A 68 -0.93 -0.90 -6.13
C GLN A 68 -1.39 -2.25 -5.55
N VAL A 69 -2.03 -2.22 -4.39
CA VAL A 69 -2.45 -3.46 -3.71
C VAL A 69 -3.51 -4.22 -4.50
N LEU A 70 -4.45 -3.53 -5.15
CA LEU A 70 -5.44 -4.18 -6.01
C LEU A 70 -4.80 -4.84 -7.24
N SER A 71 -3.83 -4.18 -7.86
CA SER A 71 -3.03 -4.74 -8.96
C SER A 71 -2.25 -5.97 -8.51
N ASP A 72 -1.61 -5.90 -7.34
CA ASP A 72 -0.87 -7.01 -6.77
C ASP A 72 -1.77 -8.21 -6.45
N ILE A 73 -2.97 -7.98 -5.88
CA ILE A 73 -3.95 -9.04 -5.62
C ILE A 73 -4.39 -9.70 -6.92
N PHE A 74 -4.69 -8.90 -7.94
CA PHE A 74 -5.08 -9.42 -9.25
C PHE A 74 -3.97 -10.31 -9.83
N THR A 75 -2.72 -9.84 -9.81
CA THR A 75 -1.54 -10.60 -10.25
C THR A 75 -1.38 -11.92 -9.48
N VAL A 76 -1.56 -11.88 -8.16
CA VAL A 76 -1.50 -13.08 -7.31
C VAL A 76 -2.54 -14.11 -7.72
N GLU A 77 -3.79 -13.68 -7.89
CA GLU A 77 -4.90 -14.57 -8.26
C GLU A 77 -4.70 -15.15 -9.67
N GLU A 78 -4.16 -14.34 -10.61
CA GLU A 78 -3.82 -14.82 -11.96
C GLU A 78 -2.73 -15.90 -11.93
N ILE A 79 -1.65 -15.70 -11.14
CA ILE A 79 -0.54 -16.66 -11.07
C ILE A 79 -0.94 -17.90 -10.27
N LYS A 80 -1.55 -17.71 -9.10
CA LYS A 80 -1.89 -18.82 -8.20
C LYS A 80 -3.15 -19.59 -8.62
N LYS A 81 -3.95 -19.06 -9.54
CA LYS A 81 -5.24 -19.64 -9.97
C LYS A 81 -6.17 -19.96 -8.78
N LYS A 82 -6.09 -19.15 -7.74
CA LYS A 82 -6.86 -19.27 -6.50
C LYS A 82 -7.21 -17.89 -5.95
N PRO A 83 -8.40 -17.72 -5.34
CA PRO A 83 -8.76 -16.46 -4.70
C PRO A 83 -7.80 -16.18 -3.53
N ILE A 84 -7.42 -14.92 -3.34
CA ILE A 84 -6.47 -14.49 -2.31
C ILE A 84 -6.90 -14.91 -0.90
N SER A 85 -8.21 -15.03 -0.65
CA SER A 85 -8.77 -15.50 0.63
C SER A 85 -8.35 -16.92 1.05
N LYS A 86 -7.83 -17.71 0.11
CA LYS A 86 -7.32 -19.07 0.32
C LYS A 86 -5.80 -19.15 0.46
N LEU A 87 -5.11 -18.01 0.41
CA LEU A 87 -3.67 -17.92 0.43
C LEU A 87 -3.15 -17.34 1.76
N ASN A 88 -1.95 -17.78 2.16
CA ASN A 88 -1.18 -17.18 3.25
C ASN A 88 -0.31 -16.06 2.69
N ILE A 89 -0.67 -14.84 2.97
CA ILE A 89 0.04 -13.66 2.49
C ILE A 89 1.00 -13.17 3.57
N THR A 90 2.22 -12.83 3.18
CA THR A 90 3.21 -12.25 4.08
C THR A 90 3.74 -10.93 3.54
N TRP A 91 3.84 -9.95 4.40
CA TRP A 91 4.60 -8.72 4.19
C TRP A 91 5.92 -8.78 4.95
N ILE A 92 7.03 -8.44 4.30
CA ILE A 92 8.34 -8.29 4.94
C ILE A 92 8.88 -6.91 4.63
N GLY A 93 9.07 -6.08 5.64
CA GLY A 93 9.63 -4.73 5.43
C GLY A 93 9.05 -3.66 6.37
N ASP A 94 9.24 -2.40 5.96
CA ASP A 94 8.75 -1.24 6.69
C ASP A 94 7.22 -1.13 6.63
N CYS A 95 6.62 -0.65 7.72
CA CYS A 95 5.17 -0.44 7.78
C CYS A 95 4.80 0.91 7.14
N ASN A 96 4.73 0.92 5.82
CA ASN A 96 4.45 2.08 4.99
C ASN A 96 2.99 2.13 4.49
N ASN A 97 2.72 3.05 3.56
CA ASN A 97 1.39 3.24 2.96
C ASN A 97 0.91 2.03 2.13
N VAL A 98 1.81 1.26 1.52
CA VAL A 98 1.44 0.04 0.78
C VAL A 98 0.96 -1.02 1.76
N LEU A 99 1.70 -1.25 2.88
CA LEU A 99 1.26 -2.18 3.92
C LEU A 99 -0.08 -1.75 4.53
N ASN A 100 -0.29 -0.45 4.78
CA ASN A 100 -1.59 0.02 5.31
C ASN A 100 -2.74 -0.38 4.37
N SER A 101 -2.55 -0.24 3.06
CA SER A 101 -3.54 -0.68 2.07
C SER A 101 -3.69 -2.20 2.02
N LEU A 102 -2.61 -2.96 2.18
CA LEU A 102 -2.65 -4.43 2.24
C LEU A 102 -3.40 -4.92 3.49
N ILE A 103 -3.23 -4.23 4.63
CA ILE A 103 -4.01 -4.49 5.86
C ILE A 103 -5.50 -4.25 5.61
N ALA A 104 -5.87 -3.12 5.00
CA ALA A 104 -7.25 -2.84 4.65
C ALA A 104 -7.82 -3.88 3.68
N ALA A 105 -7.05 -4.28 2.68
CA ALA A 105 -7.40 -5.32 1.74
C ALA A 105 -7.59 -6.68 2.42
N SER A 106 -6.74 -7.04 3.40
CA SER A 106 -6.87 -8.31 4.12
C SER A 106 -8.21 -8.45 4.85
N VAL A 107 -8.74 -7.34 5.38
CA VAL A 107 -10.07 -7.29 5.98
C VAL A 107 -11.16 -7.41 4.92
N LYS A 108 -11.05 -6.67 3.82
CA LYS A 108 -12.05 -6.63 2.75
C LYS A 108 -12.15 -7.96 1.97
N PHE A 109 -11.01 -8.55 1.63
CA PHE A 109 -10.91 -9.82 0.88
C PHE A 109 -10.76 -11.04 1.79
N ASN A 110 -10.76 -10.85 3.11
CA ASN A 110 -10.78 -11.91 4.13
C ASN A 110 -9.61 -12.91 4.03
N PHE A 111 -8.39 -12.46 3.75
CA PHE A 111 -7.20 -13.32 3.71
C PHE A 111 -6.33 -13.21 4.97
N LYS A 112 -5.51 -14.23 5.19
CA LYS A 112 -4.51 -14.24 6.26
C LYS A 112 -3.31 -13.38 5.88
N LEU A 113 -2.90 -12.47 6.77
CA LEU A 113 -1.73 -11.60 6.58
C LEU A 113 -0.75 -11.72 7.74
N ASN A 114 0.45 -12.19 7.46
CA ASN A 114 1.59 -12.13 8.36
C ASN A 114 2.42 -10.88 8.03
N ILE A 115 2.87 -10.16 9.04
CA ILE A 115 3.70 -8.95 8.90
C ILE A 115 5.01 -9.18 9.64
N GLY A 116 6.12 -9.26 8.91
CA GLY A 116 7.48 -9.32 9.46
C GLY A 116 8.16 -7.96 9.40
N CYS A 117 8.43 -7.35 10.56
CA CYS A 117 9.10 -6.06 10.66
C CYS A 117 9.83 -5.93 11.99
N PRO A 118 10.92 -5.12 12.07
CA PRO A 118 11.55 -4.79 13.35
C PRO A 118 10.54 -4.07 14.26
N ASN A 119 10.53 -4.38 15.55
CA ASN A 119 9.58 -3.81 16.53
C ASN A 119 9.43 -2.29 16.45
N LYS A 120 10.54 -1.59 16.22
CA LYS A 120 10.55 -0.13 16.10
C LYS A 120 9.79 0.41 14.88
N TYR A 121 9.63 -0.41 13.86
CA TYR A 121 9.04 -0.06 12.56
C TYR A 121 7.74 -0.82 12.30
N GLY A 122 7.09 -1.28 13.37
CA GLY A 122 5.77 -1.89 13.33
C GLY A 122 4.66 -0.92 12.92
N PRO A 123 3.45 -1.42 12.67
CA PRO A 123 2.29 -0.60 12.34
C PRO A 123 2.05 0.50 13.37
N LYS A 124 1.70 1.70 12.92
CA LYS A 124 1.34 2.81 13.80
C LYS A 124 0.13 2.44 14.68
N LYS A 125 0.00 3.12 15.83
CA LYS A 125 -1.01 2.81 16.85
C LYS A 125 -2.44 2.71 16.28
N ASN A 126 -2.84 3.65 15.46
CA ASN A 126 -4.17 3.65 14.80
C ASN A 126 -4.39 2.45 13.88
N ILE A 127 -3.37 2.04 13.13
CA ILE A 127 -3.41 0.84 12.26
C ILE A 127 -3.44 -0.42 13.12
N PHE A 128 -2.67 -0.45 14.20
CA PHE A 128 -2.65 -1.57 15.12
C PHE A 128 -4.01 -1.76 15.84
N GLU A 129 -4.65 -0.66 16.24
CA GLU A 129 -6.01 -0.70 16.81
C GLU A 129 -7.05 -1.15 15.77
N PHE A 130 -6.93 -0.68 14.52
CA PHE A 130 -7.77 -1.16 13.43
C PHE A 130 -7.63 -2.68 13.23
N VAL A 131 -6.41 -3.20 13.22
CA VAL A 131 -6.12 -4.63 13.12
C VAL A 131 -6.78 -5.40 14.27
N LYS A 132 -6.60 -4.95 15.50
CA LYS A 132 -7.21 -5.60 16.69
C LYS A 132 -8.73 -5.65 16.63
N LYS A 133 -9.35 -4.58 16.12
CA LYS A 133 -10.81 -4.46 16.04
C LYS A 133 -11.43 -5.32 14.95
N ASN A 134 -10.76 -5.44 13.80
CA ASN A 134 -11.40 -5.91 12.57
C ASN A 134 -10.94 -7.29 12.10
N ASN A 135 -9.78 -7.81 12.53
CA ASN A 135 -9.30 -9.06 11.97
C ASN A 135 -8.40 -9.89 12.87
N LYS A 136 -8.85 -11.11 13.19
CA LYS A 136 -8.07 -12.12 13.90
C LYS A 136 -7.05 -12.86 13.02
N LYS A 137 -7.01 -12.56 11.71
CA LYS A 137 -6.13 -13.22 10.73
C LYS A 137 -4.84 -12.45 10.43
N ILE A 138 -4.62 -11.30 11.09
CA ILE A 138 -3.40 -10.50 10.92
C ILE A 138 -2.46 -10.74 12.09
N HIS A 139 -1.24 -11.20 11.80
CA HIS A 139 -0.24 -11.51 12.81
C HIS A 139 1.05 -10.70 12.53
N ILE A 140 1.63 -10.13 13.58
CA ILE A 140 2.84 -9.32 13.50
C ILE A 140 3.99 -10.07 14.17
N PHE A 141 5.12 -10.18 13.47
CA PHE A 141 6.31 -10.90 13.89
C PHE A 141 7.53 -9.98 13.87
N ASN A 142 8.33 -10.03 14.94
CA ASN A 142 9.67 -9.45 14.97
C ASN A 142 10.75 -10.45 14.51
N ASP A 143 10.36 -11.36 13.64
CA ASP A 143 11.19 -12.43 13.10
C ASP A 143 10.72 -12.73 11.68
N ALA A 144 11.61 -12.54 10.70
CA ALA A 144 11.27 -12.71 9.30
C ALA A 144 10.98 -14.19 8.97
N ILE A 145 11.71 -15.14 9.56
CA ILE A 145 11.52 -16.58 9.32
C ILE A 145 10.12 -17.00 9.79
N LYS A 146 9.73 -16.58 10.99
CA LYS A 146 8.37 -16.88 11.51
C LYS A 146 7.29 -16.26 10.64
N ALA A 147 7.52 -15.05 10.11
CA ALA A 147 6.55 -14.37 9.27
C ALA A 147 6.35 -15.06 7.92
N VAL A 148 7.42 -15.54 7.27
CA VAL A 148 7.37 -16.17 5.95
C VAL A 148 7.00 -17.65 5.98
N ASN A 149 6.99 -18.26 7.17
CA ASN A 149 6.73 -19.69 7.30
C ASN A 149 5.40 -20.09 6.64
N ASN A 150 5.49 -21.00 5.68
CA ASN A 150 4.36 -21.51 4.90
C ASN A 150 3.59 -20.41 4.11
N ALA A 151 4.27 -19.33 3.70
CA ALA A 151 3.69 -18.29 2.86
C ALA A 151 3.46 -18.77 1.42
N ASP A 152 2.32 -18.40 0.84
CA ASP A 152 2.03 -18.56 -0.60
C ASP A 152 2.57 -17.38 -1.40
N VAL A 153 2.59 -16.19 -0.77
CA VAL A 153 3.02 -14.93 -1.39
C VAL A 153 3.76 -14.09 -0.36
N ILE A 154 4.89 -13.52 -0.77
CA ILE A 154 5.63 -12.55 0.00
C ILE A 154 5.61 -11.20 -0.74
N PHE A 155 5.19 -10.16 -0.04
CA PHE A 155 5.26 -8.77 -0.49
C PHE A 155 6.38 -8.05 0.24
N SER A 156 7.07 -7.16 -0.45
CA SER A 156 7.99 -6.20 0.15
C SER A 156 8.00 -4.89 -0.63
N ASP A 157 8.51 -3.86 0.00
CA ASP A 157 8.70 -2.55 -0.61
C ASP A 157 10.04 -1.95 -0.12
N LYS A 158 10.40 -0.80 -0.65
CA LYS A 158 11.62 -0.09 -0.24
C LYS A 158 11.64 0.17 1.26
N VAL A 159 12.75 -0.18 1.89
CA VAL A 159 12.99 0.14 3.31
C VAL A 159 13.13 1.65 3.53
N ILE A 160 13.67 2.36 2.53
CA ILE A 160 13.82 3.82 2.57
C ILE A 160 12.80 4.46 1.63
N SER A 161 11.81 5.11 2.20
CA SER A 161 10.84 5.91 1.45
C SER A 161 11.40 7.28 1.07
N LEU A 162 10.87 7.89 0.00
CA LEU A 162 11.29 9.22 -0.47
C LEU A 162 11.16 10.31 0.61
N ASN A 163 10.17 10.17 1.50
CA ASN A 163 9.84 11.13 2.55
C ASN A 163 10.45 10.79 3.92
N ASP A 164 11.35 9.79 3.99
CA ASP A 164 11.98 9.40 5.25
C ASP A 164 12.94 10.48 5.77
N LYS A 165 12.63 11.04 6.92
CA LYS A 165 13.48 12.00 7.67
C LYS A 165 14.47 11.31 8.63
N VAL A 166 14.61 9.98 8.55
CA VAL A 166 15.45 9.19 9.45
C VAL A 166 16.86 8.97 8.89
N ASN A 167 17.81 8.65 9.76
CA ASN A 167 19.15 8.24 9.34
C ASN A 167 19.05 6.93 8.53
N LYS A 168 19.26 7.03 7.22
CA LYS A 168 19.13 5.93 6.27
C LYS A 168 19.99 4.71 6.64
N LYS A 169 21.27 4.93 7.01
CA LYS A 169 22.20 3.84 7.41
C LYS A 169 21.68 3.08 8.63
N LYS A 170 21.19 3.80 9.64
CA LYS A 170 20.63 3.20 10.85
C LYS A 170 19.36 2.41 10.55
N LYS A 171 18.47 2.91 9.70
CA LYS A 171 17.26 2.20 9.30
C LYS A 171 17.61 0.93 8.53
N ILE A 172 18.47 0.99 7.51
CA ILE A 172 18.93 -0.18 6.74
C ILE A 172 19.52 -1.26 7.67
N PHE A 173 20.32 -0.86 8.65
CA PHE A 173 20.90 -1.80 9.63
C PHE A 173 19.83 -2.52 10.46
N GLN A 174 18.75 -1.84 10.85
CA GLN A 174 17.63 -2.46 11.59
C GLN A 174 16.88 -3.51 10.75
N PHE A 175 16.84 -3.33 9.43
CA PHE A 175 16.18 -4.25 8.50
C PHE A 175 17.09 -5.36 7.97
N LYS A 176 18.36 -5.48 8.42
CA LYS A 176 19.30 -6.48 7.89
C LYS A 176 18.74 -7.92 7.93
N ASN A 177 18.00 -8.28 8.99
CA ASN A 177 17.41 -9.60 9.19
C ASN A 177 16.01 -9.74 8.53
N PHE A 178 15.53 -8.70 7.84
CA PHE A 178 14.26 -8.67 7.11
C PHE A 178 14.47 -8.50 5.60
N ARG A 179 15.67 -8.82 5.10
CA ARG A 179 15.96 -8.83 3.66
C ARG A 179 15.43 -10.11 3.05
N ILE A 180 14.78 -9.96 1.89
CA ILE A 180 14.36 -11.13 1.11
C ILE A 180 15.60 -11.73 0.44
N THR A 181 16.00 -12.90 0.88
CA THR A 181 17.11 -13.70 0.34
C THR A 181 16.59 -15.07 -0.08
N PHE A 182 17.36 -15.81 -0.84
CA PHE A 182 17.01 -17.20 -1.19
C PHE A 182 16.85 -18.07 0.07
N GLU A 183 17.69 -17.88 1.09
CA GLU A 183 17.60 -18.61 2.35
C GLU A 183 16.27 -18.31 3.06
N LEU A 184 15.82 -17.06 3.08
CA LEU A 184 14.53 -16.70 3.68
C LEU A 184 13.36 -17.30 2.88
N MET A 185 13.44 -17.29 1.55
CA MET A 185 12.41 -17.89 0.68
C MET A 185 12.26 -19.39 0.90
N ASN A 186 13.30 -20.12 1.31
CA ASN A 186 13.24 -21.56 1.61
C ASN A 186 12.31 -21.92 2.79
N TYR A 187 11.93 -20.94 3.64
CA TYR A 187 10.94 -21.15 4.70
C TYR A 187 9.49 -20.97 4.23
N ALA A 188 9.29 -20.41 3.06
CA ALA A 188 7.97 -20.31 2.43
C ALA A 188 7.63 -21.61 1.68
N LYS A 189 6.47 -21.66 1.04
CA LYS A 189 6.12 -22.79 0.17
C LYS A 189 7.00 -22.80 -1.08
N ASN A 190 7.23 -24.00 -1.64
CA ASN A 190 8.06 -24.18 -2.84
C ASN A 190 7.57 -23.37 -4.05
N ASP A 191 6.25 -23.16 -4.15
CA ASP A 191 5.59 -22.36 -5.19
C ASP A 191 5.34 -20.92 -4.76
N CYS A 192 5.97 -20.46 -3.67
CA CYS A 192 5.81 -19.08 -3.18
C CYS A 192 6.29 -18.07 -4.23
N ILE A 193 5.50 -17.04 -4.44
CA ILE A 193 5.87 -15.91 -5.31
C ILE A 193 6.25 -14.69 -4.49
N PHE A 194 7.17 -13.88 -5.03
CA PHE A 194 7.62 -12.64 -4.42
C PHE A 194 7.24 -11.43 -5.28
N LEU A 195 6.58 -10.45 -4.68
CA LEU A 195 6.19 -9.19 -5.32
C LEU A 195 6.90 -8.00 -4.67
N HIS A 196 7.39 -7.11 -5.51
CA HIS A 196 8.04 -5.86 -5.11
C HIS A 196 7.75 -4.76 -6.12
N CYS A 197 7.46 -3.55 -5.66
CA CYS A 197 7.27 -2.41 -6.57
C CYS A 197 8.58 -2.02 -7.28
N LEU A 198 8.47 -1.45 -8.48
CA LEU A 198 9.62 -0.91 -9.23
C LEU A 198 9.63 0.64 -9.15
N PRO A 199 10.85 1.25 -9.20
CA PRO A 199 12.18 0.63 -9.16
C PRO A 199 12.52 0.13 -7.75
N ARG A 200 13.20 -1.02 -7.65
CA ARG A 200 13.55 -1.64 -6.35
C ARG A 200 14.42 -0.73 -5.47
N GLY A 201 15.17 0.17 -6.06
CA GLY A 201 16.20 0.93 -5.37
C GLY A 201 17.51 0.12 -5.23
N THR A 202 18.58 0.80 -4.80
CA THR A 202 19.90 0.21 -4.51
C THR A 202 20.00 -0.21 -3.06
#